data_d89f9881ec24bf4f71c383e3ddfc9c7b
#
_entry.id   d89f9881ec24bf4f71c383e3ddfc9c7b
#
_cell.length_a   1.000
_cell.length_b   1.000
_cell.length_c   1.000
_cell.angle_alpha   90.00
_cell.angle_beta   90.00
_cell.angle_gamma   90.00
#
_symmetry.space_group_name_H-M   'P 1'
#
loop_
_entity.id
_entity.type
_entity.pdbx_description
1 polymer ?
#
loop_
_entity_poly.entity_id
_entity_poly.type
_entity_poly.pdbx_seq_one_letter_code
_entity_poly.pdbx_strand_id
1 'polypeptide(L)'
;MPSKARKEYEEEVRSWGFSQVFTWTDGPNAHYSPHSHSGLTTHLILKGQLTITYPNDAQPEKKTFSVGDRIDVEAGRVHEVWMGAEGCTYVIGE
;
A
#
# COMPACT_ATOMS: atom_id res chain seq x y z
N MET A 1 -4.96 -20.79 -13.78
CA MET A 1 -3.73 -19.99 -13.96
C MET A 1 -3.05 -19.72 -12.64
N PRO A 2 -1.84 -20.16 -12.50
CA PRO A 2 -1.10 -19.76 -11.31
C PRO A 2 -0.85 -18.26 -11.34
N SER A 3 -1.08 -17.61 -10.23
CA SER A 3 -0.66 -16.23 -10.06
C SER A 3 0.85 -16.17 -9.89
N LYS A 4 1.43 -15.00 -10.02
CA LYS A 4 2.85 -14.81 -9.73
C LYS A 4 3.14 -15.18 -8.29
N ALA A 5 4.32 -15.73 -8.05
CA ALA A 5 4.80 -15.94 -6.69
C ALA A 5 5.11 -14.58 -6.03
N ARG A 6 5.02 -14.55 -4.70
CA ARG A 6 5.34 -13.35 -3.90
C ARG A 6 6.68 -12.74 -4.32
N LYS A 7 7.69 -13.58 -4.56
CA LYS A 7 9.02 -13.13 -4.98
C LYS A 7 8.97 -12.37 -6.31
N GLU A 8 8.13 -12.81 -7.24
CA GLU A 8 8.01 -12.13 -8.54
C GLU A 8 7.38 -10.75 -8.40
N TYR A 9 6.40 -10.59 -7.50
CA TYR A 9 5.82 -9.28 -7.21
C TYR A 9 6.83 -8.36 -6.54
N GLU A 10 7.67 -8.90 -5.64
CA GLU A 10 8.73 -8.12 -5.01
C GLU A 10 9.75 -7.66 -6.04
N GLU A 11 10.12 -8.51 -6.99
CA GLU A 11 11.02 -8.13 -8.08
C GLU A 11 10.41 -7.06 -8.98
N GLU A 12 9.11 -7.15 -9.23
CA GLU A 12 8.40 -6.13 -9.99
C GLU A 12 8.50 -4.76 -9.30
N VAL A 13 8.25 -4.71 -8.00
CA VAL A 13 8.34 -3.47 -7.23
C VAL A 13 9.78 -2.94 -7.23
N ARG A 14 10.79 -3.80 -7.12
CA ARG A 14 12.19 -3.38 -7.22
C ARG A 14 12.49 -2.76 -8.59
N SER A 15 11.87 -3.26 -9.64
CA SER A 15 12.07 -2.72 -10.99
C SER A 15 11.57 -1.29 -11.12
N TRP A 16 10.72 -0.83 -10.20
CA TRP A 16 10.23 0.56 -10.17
C TRP A 16 11.22 1.53 -9.51
N GLY A 17 12.36 1.03 -9.02
CA GLY A 17 13.41 1.86 -8.44
C GLY A 17 13.49 1.85 -6.92
N PHE A 18 12.74 0.97 -6.25
CA PHE A 18 12.77 0.85 -4.80
C PHE A 18 13.84 -0.14 -4.37
N SER A 19 14.65 0.24 -3.38
CA SER A 19 15.76 -0.60 -2.90
C SER A 19 15.35 -1.52 -1.77
N GLN A 20 14.39 -1.12 -0.95
CA GLN A 20 13.88 -1.95 0.13
C GLN A 20 12.46 -2.41 -0.21
N VAL A 21 12.29 -3.70 -0.39
CA VAL A 21 11.03 -4.29 -0.84
C VAL A 21 10.71 -5.51 -0.01
N PHE A 22 9.50 -5.56 0.52
CA PHE A 22 9.02 -6.72 1.29
C PHE A 22 7.49 -6.82 1.20
N THR A 23 6.98 -8.02 1.47
CA THR A 23 5.54 -8.29 1.48
C THR A 23 5.02 -8.29 2.92
N TRP A 24 3.89 -7.63 3.13
CA TRP A 24 3.26 -7.52 4.43
C TRP A 24 1.79 -7.91 4.36
N THR A 25 1.27 -8.46 5.45
CA THR A 25 -0.15 -8.78 5.57
C THR A 25 -0.70 -8.16 6.84
N ASP A 26 -1.74 -7.37 6.69
CA ASP A 26 -2.51 -6.82 7.81
C ASP A 26 -3.80 -7.57 7.99
N GLY A 27 -4.24 -7.69 9.24
CA GLY A 27 -5.49 -8.36 9.59
C GLY A 27 -6.73 -7.56 9.20
N PRO A 28 -7.92 -8.18 9.38
CA PRO A 28 -9.19 -7.52 9.06
C PRO A 28 -9.35 -6.20 9.80
N ASN A 29 -9.75 -5.16 9.05
CA ASN A 29 -10.05 -3.84 9.57
C ASN A 29 -8.89 -3.14 10.30
N ALA A 30 -7.65 -3.56 10.04
CA ALA A 30 -6.48 -2.90 10.61
C ALA A 30 -6.48 -1.42 10.24
N HIS A 31 -6.05 -0.58 11.17
CA HIS A 31 -6.08 0.87 11.02
C HIS A 31 -4.72 1.48 11.36
N TYR A 32 -4.25 2.33 10.48
CA TYR A 32 -3.07 3.14 10.71
C TYR A 32 -3.50 4.60 10.82
N SER A 33 -3.31 5.20 11.98
CA SER A 33 -3.63 6.62 12.19
C SER A 33 -2.75 7.52 11.30
N PRO A 34 -3.13 8.79 11.13
CA PRO A 34 -2.39 9.70 10.25
C PRO A 34 -0.89 9.71 10.54
N HIS A 35 -0.09 9.49 9.51
CA HIS A 35 1.36 9.45 9.60
C HIS A 35 1.96 9.78 8.23
N SER A 36 3.29 9.99 8.22
CA SER A 36 4.03 10.24 6.98
C SER A 36 5.35 9.48 7.01
N HIS A 37 5.96 9.35 5.84
CA HIS A 37 7.28 8.73 5.69
C HIS A 37 8.27 9.74 5.14
N SER A 38 9.55 9.57 5.45
CA SER A 38 10.59 10.49 5.00
C SER A 38 10.92 10.37 3.52
N GLY A 39 10.55 9.26 2.88
CA GLY A 39 10.78 9.01 1.47
C GLY A 39 9.54 8.55 0.75
N LEU A 40 9.63 8.50 -0.58
CA LEU A 40 8.56 7.92 -1.42
C LEU A 40 8.37 6.45 -1.07
N THR A 41 7.11 6.05 -0.88
CA THR A 41 6.76 4.63 -0.68
C THR A 41 5.75 4.19 -1.73
N THR A 42 5.74 2.90 -2.01
CA THR A 42 4.75 2.30 -2.89
C THR A 42 4.14 1.06 -2.25
N HIS A 43 2.93 0.73 -2.69
CA HIS A 43 2.20 -0.44 -2.22
C HIS A 43 1.56 -1.11 -3.43
N LEU A 44 1.86 -2.38 -3.64
CA LEU A 44 1.21 -3.18 -4.69
C LEU A 44 0.32 -4.20 -4.00
N ILE A 45 -0.98 -4.11 -4.22
CA ILE A 45 -1.96 -4.95 -3.52
C ILE A 45 -2.04 -6.33 -4.17
N LEU A 46 -1.84 -7.37 -3.37
CA LEU A 46 -1.88 -8.76 -3.81
C LEU A 46 -3.16 -9.46 -3.39
N LYS A 47 -3.78 -9.03 -2.27
CA LYS A 47 -4.98 -9.66 -1.74
C LYS A 47 -5.72 -8.68 -0.84
N GLY A 48 -7.05 -8.70 -0.87
CA GLY A 48 -7.87 -7.85 -0.02
C GLY A 48 -8.00 -6.43 -0.53
N GLN A 49 -8.25 -5.50 0.38
CA GLN A 49 -8.48 -4.10 0.04
C GLN A 49 -7.79 -3.18 1.03
N LEU A 50 -7.38 -2.02 0.54
CA LEU A 50 -6.77 -0.95 1.32
C LEU A 50 -7.46 0.36 0.98
N THR A 51 -7.92 1.08 2.01
CA THR A 51 -8.53 2.40 1.85
C THR A 51 -7.58 3.44 2.43
N ILE A 52 -7.35 4.51 1.71
CA ILE A 52 -6.42 5.57 2.11
C ILE A 52 -7.08 6.94 1.96
N THR A 53 -6.75 7.84 2.87
CA THR A 53 -7.12 9.26 2.76
C THR A 53 -5.92 10.12 3.12
N TYR A 54 -5.92 11.35 2.61
CA TYR A 54 -4.88 12.35 2.88
C TYR A 54 -5.55 13.49 3.64
N PRO A 55 -5.52 13.45 5.00
CA PRO A 55 -6.32 14.37 5.83
C PRO A 55 -5.92 15.84 5.70
N ASN A 56 -4.70 16.12 5.22
CA ASN A 56 -4.25 17.50 5.06
C ASN A 56 -4.58 18.11 3.70
N ASP A 57 -5.18 17.33 2.80
CA ASP A 57 -5.67 17.86 1.53
C ASP A 57 -6.85 18.81 1.77
N ALA A 58 -7.06 19.74 0.83
CA ALA A 58 -8.15 20.71 0.95
C ALA A 58 -9.53 20.05 1.02
N GLN A 59 -9.70 18.94 0.29
CA GLN A 59 -10.94 18.15 0.30
C GLN A 59 -10.56 16.67 0.42
N PRO A 60 -10.27 16.20 1.64
CA PRO A 60 -9.87 14.80 1.81
C PRO A 60 -10.97 13.83 1.40
N GLU A 61 -10.59 12.83 0.62
CA GLU A 61 -11.49 11.76 0.20
C GLU A 61 -10.85 10.42 0.52
N LYS A 62 -11.69 9.45 0.87
CA LYS A 62 -11.24 8.06 1.02
C LYS A 62 -11.28 7.37 -0.33
N LYS A 63 -10.18 6.71 -0.69
CA LYS A 63 -10.11 5.88 -1.90
C LYS A 63 -9.78 4.46 -1.52
N THR A 64 -10.50 3.49 -2.08
CA THR A 64 -10.28 2.08 -1.84
C THR A 64 -9.59 1.45 -3.04
N PHE A 65 -8.53 0.70 -2.76
CA PHE A 65 -7.74 0.00 -3.76
C PHE A 65 -7.83 -1.50 -3.53
N SER A 66 -7.71 -2.27 -4.58
CA SER A 66 -7.86 -3.73 -4.55
C SER A 66 -6.74 -4.42 -5.32
N VAL A 67 -6.83 -5.74 -5.46
CA VAL A 67 -5.78 -6.56 -6.09
C VAL A 67 -5.33 -5.99 -7.44
N GLY A 68 -4.04 -5.84 -7.60
CA GLY A 68 -3.42 -5.31 -8.81
C GLY A 68 -3.18 -3.82 -8.80
N ASP A 69 -3.77 -3.09 -7.85
CA ASP A 69 -3.59 -1.64 -7.77
C ASP A 69 -2.25 -1.28 -7.15
N ARG A 70 -1.66 -0.20 -7.62
CA ARG A 70 -0.44 0.39 -7.12
C ARG A 70 -0.77 1.74 -6.47
N ILE A 71 -0.23 1.97 -5.27
CA ILE A 71 -0.44 3.22 -4.53
C ILE A 71 0.92 3.80 -4.19
N ASP A 72 1.24 4.96 -4.75
CA ASP A 72 2.46 5.69 -4.41
C ASP A 72 2.11 6.80 -3.42
N VAL A 73 2.92 6.91 -2.36
CA VAL A 73 2.76 7.95 -1.34
C VAL A 73 4.03 8.78 -1.32
N GLU A 74 3.88 10.09 -1.59
CA GLU A 74 5.00 11.02 -1.63
C GLU A 74 5.64 11.21 -0.26
N ALA A 75 6.93 11.53 -0.27
CA ALA A 75 7.66 11.84 0.95
C ALA A 75 6.97 12.98 1.72
N GLY A 76 6.80 12.77 3.01
CA GLY A 76 6.21 13.78 3.91
C GLY A 76 4.70 13.95 3.82
N ARG A 77 4.03 13.24 2.92
CA ARG A 77 2.58 13.36 2.77
C ARG A 77 1.86 12.58 3.86
N VAL A 78 1.11 13.27 4.71
CA VAL A 78 0.35 12.66 5.78
C VAL A 78 -0.82 11.87 5.19
N HIS A 79 -0.97 10.62 5.64
CA HIS A 79 -2.03 9.74 5.16
C HIS A 79 -2.54 8.85 6.28
N GLU A 80 -3.78 8.41 6.16
CA GLU A 80 -4.44 7.50 7.08
C GLU A 80 -4.98 6.32 6.30
N VAL A 81 -4.85 5.09 6.84
CA VAL A 81 -5.10 3.86 6.09
C VAL A 81 -5.95 2.89 6.90
N TRP A 82 -6.89 2.24 6.22
CA TRP A 82 -7.72 1.16 6.76
C TRP A 82 -7.65 -0.05 5.84
N MET A 83 -7.53 -1.24 6.43
CA MET A 83 -7.63 -2.49 5.66
C MET A 83 -9.10 -2.90 5.57
N GLY A 84 -9.45 -3.66 4.53
CA GLY A 84 -10.80 -4.16 4.36
C GLY A 84 -11.18 -5.24 5.37
N ALA A 85 -12.42 -5.72 5.27
CA ALA A 85 -12.97 -6.71 6.19
C ALA A 85 -12.21 -8.05 6.16
N GLU A 86 -11.46 -8.33 5.11
CA GLU A 86 -10.66 -9.55 4.97
C GLU A 86 -9.16 -9.30 5.16
N GLY A 87 -8.80 -8.09 5.59
CA GLY A 87 -7.39 -7.70 5.67
C GLY A 87 -6.84 -7.30 4.32
N CYS A 88 -5.52 -7.23 4.22
CA CYS A 88 -4.85 -6.87 2.97
C CYS A 88 -3.43 -7.39 2.97
N THR A 89 -3.02 -8.00 1.86
CA THR A 89 -1.63 -8.38 1.62
C THR A 89 -1.10 -7.51 0.50
N TYR A 90 0.06 -6.91 0.71
CA TYR A 90 0.66 -5.99 -0.26
C TYR A 90 2.17 -6.01 -0.19
N VAL A 91 2.80 -5.66 -1.31
CA VAL A 91 4.24 -5.47 -1.38
C VAL A 91 4.54 -4.01 -1.12
N ILE A 92 5.43 -3.75 -0.18
CA ILE A 92 5.89 -2.39 0.15
C ILE A 92 7.23 -2.17 -0.52
N GLY A 93 7.39 -0.99 -1.16
CA GLY A 93 8.66 -0.50 -1.67
C GLY A 93 9.00 0.83 -1.03
N GLU A 94 10.26 0.97 -0.63
CA GLU A 94 10.76 2.23 -0.09
C GLU A 94 12.25 2.46 -0.38
#